data_3c7041458ca0908cb8dee6ae60dd9193
#
_entry.id   3c7041458ca0908cb8dee6ae60dd9193
#
_cell.length_a   1.000
_cell.length_b   1.000
_cell.length_c   1.000
_cell.angle_alpha   90.00
_cell.angle_beta   90.00
_cell.angle_gamma   90.00
#
_symmetry.space_group_name_H-M   'P 1'
#
loop_
_entity.id
_entity.type
_entity.pdbx_description
1 polymer ?
#
loop_
_entity_poly.entity_id
_entity_poly.type
_entity_poly.pdbx_seq_one_letter_code
_entity_poly.pdbx_strand_id
1 'polypeptide(L)'
;MTDKFLSKSWFKSNLLTLIYALFIALLIRTFLFQPFFIPSSSMEPNLLIGDRLFASKYDYGYSKHSFPFSLGPISDRVLSTNPERGDVIIFKPPHTNLDYIKRLVGMPGDIIKVKDGKLVINGESAKYKELREDTKILKNGRVVKARVPVSYTHLTLPTNSGV
;
A
#
# COMPACT_ATOMS: atom_id res chain seq x y z
N MET A 1 -35.52 -7.66 36.38
CA MET A 1 -34.43 -6.90 35.74
C MET A 1 -34.29 -7.16 34.23
N THR A 2 -35.11 -8.00 33.64
CA THR A 2 -35.01 -8.50 32.24
C THR A 2 -35.89 -7.73 31.23
N ASP A 3 -36.80 -6.88 31.67
CA ASP A 3 -37.79 -6.26 30.76
C ASP A 3 -37.28 -5.02 30.00
N LYS A 4 -36.11 -4.51 30.38
CA LYS A 4 -35.50 -3.32 29.75
C LYS A 4 -34.90 -3.61 28.38
N PHE A 5 -34.55 -4.88 28.10
CA PHE A 5 -33.91 -5.31 26.84
C PHE A 5 -34.89 -5.50 25.68
N LEU A 6 -36.19 -5.61 25.96
CA LEU A 6 -37.22 -5.85 24.94
C LEU A 6 -38.12 -4.65 24.66
N SER A 7 -37.78 -3.48 25.19
CA SER A 7 -38.58 -2.29 24.93
C SER A 7 -38.34 -1.78 23.50
N LYS A 8 -39.43 -1.47 22.79
CA LYS A 8 -39.41 -0.94 21.42
C LYS A 8 -38.54 0.33 21.31
N SER A 9 -38.44 1.13 22.37
CA SER A 9 -37.60 2.33 22.43
C SER A 9 -36.11 1.99 22.54
N TRP A 10 -35.74 0.96 23.33
CA TRP A 10 -34.38 0.44 23.43
C TRP A 10 -33.85 -0.08 22.07
N PHE A 11 -34.69 -0.87 21.39
CA PHE A 11 -34.36 -1.41 20.06
C PHE A 11 -34.17 -0.31 19.03
N LYS A 12 -35.07 0.71 19.03
CA LYS A 12 -34.96 1.87 18.12
C LYS A 12 -33.71 2.70 18.39
N SER A 13 -33.36 2.94 19.66
CA SER A 13 -32.15 3.69 20.02
C SER A 13 -30.87 2.98 19.61
N ASN A 14 -30.79 1.65 19.86
CA ASN A 14 -29.62 0.86 19.46
C ASN A 14 -29.50 0.72 17.94
N LEU A 15 -30.62 0.60 17.23
CA LEU A 15 -30.65 0.56 15.78
C LEU A 15 -30.12 1.88 15.17
N LEU A 16 -30.54 3.02 15.71
CA LEU A 16 -30.01 4.32 15.28
C LEU A 16 -28.51 4.45 15.53
N THR A 17 -28.05 4.03 16.70
CA THR A 17 -26.63 4.02 17.03
C THR A 17 -25.83 3.16 16.06
N LEU A 18 -26.36 1.97 15.72
CA LEU A 18 -25.73 1.09 14.72
C LEU A 18 -25.67 1.75 13.34
N ILE A 19 -26.75 2.41 12.92
CA ILE A 19 -26.79 3.12 11.64
C ILE A 19 -25.76 4.24 11.60
N TYR A 20 -25.64 5.05 12.66
CA TYR A 20 -24.61 6.09 12.73
C TYR A 20 -23.20 5.51 12.74
N ALA A 21 -22.96 4.43 13.49
CA ALA A 21 -21.64 3.77 13.51
C ALA A 21 -21.26 3.22 12.14
N LEU A 22 -22.19 2.58 11.44
CA LEU A 22 -21.98 2.10 10.07
C LEU A 22 -21.73 3.25 9.09
N PHE A 23 -22.47 4.35 9.22
CA PHE A 23 -22.28 5.51 8.37
C PHE A 23 -20.91 6.14 8.56
N ILE A 24 -20.48 6.34 9.81
CA ILE A 24 -19.15 6.87 10.13
C ILE A 24 -18.06 5.92 9.63
N ALA A 25 -18.20 4.62 9.85
CA ALA A 25 -17.27 3.63 9.36
C ALA A 25 -17.17 3.64 7.83
N LEU A 26 -18.29 3.81 7.14
CA LEU A 26 -18.33 3.93 5.68
C LEU A 26 -17.62 5.21 5.20
N LEU A 27 -17.82 6.34 5.88
CA LEU A 27 -17.13 7.60 5.57
C LEU A 27 -15.61 7.44 5.73
N ILE A 28 -15.15 6.90 6.87
CA ILE A 28 -13.72 6.66 7.12
C ILE A 28 -13.13 5.75 6.04
N ARG A 29 -13.78 4.63 5.74
CA ARG A 29 -13.34 3.69 4.71
C ARG A 29 -13.34 4.29 3.31
N THR A 30 -14.28 5.18 3.00
CA THR A 30 -14.40 5.80 1.68
C THR A 30 -13.35 6.89 1.49
N PHE A 31 -13.15 7.74 2.48
CA PHE A 31 -12.37 8.96 2.32
C PHE A 31 -10.98 8.92 2.97
N LEU A 32 -10.77 8.14 4.02
CA LEU A 32 -9.50 8.21 4.75
C LEU A 32 -8.61 7.01 4.49
N PHE A 33 -9.04 5.81 4.90
CA PHE A 33 -8.16 4.64 4.93
C PHE A 33 -8.82 3.41 4.32
N GLN A 34 -7.99 2.61 3.68
CA GLN A 34 -8.39 1.30 3.18
C GLN A 34 -7.45 0.23 3.71
N PRO A 35 -7.98 -0.82 4.37
CA PRO A 35 -7.17 -1.95 4.79
C PRO A 35 -6.77 -2.81 3.59
N PHE A 36 -5.51 -3.24 3.57
CA PHE A 36 -4.96 -4.18 2.61
C PHE A 36 -4.23 -5.32 3.32
N PHE A 37 -4.17 -6.43 2.65
CA PHE A 37 -3.44 -7.62 3.07
C PHE A 37 -2.29 -7.86 2.10
N ILE A 38 -1.12 -8.28 2.63
CA ILE A 38 0.08 -8.53 1.83
C ILE A 38 0.14 -10.00 1.40
N PRO A 39 -0.13 -10.32 0.12
CA PRO A 39 -0.13 -11.69 -0.35
C PRO A 39 1.23 -12.17 -0.85
N SER A 40 2.20 -11.29 -1.05
CA SER A 40 3.47 -11.62 -1.71
C SER A 40 4.68 -11.03 -1.03
N SER A 41 5.83 -11.69 -1.19
CA SER A 41 7.12 -11.29 -0.62
C SER A 41 7.84 -10.16 -1.37
N SER A 42 7.21 -9.57 -2.38
CA SER A 42 7.90 -8.60 -3.27
C SER A 42 8.31 -7.30 -2.58
N MET A 43 7.82 -7.05 -1.36
CA MET A 43 8.17 -5.88 -0.54
C MET A 43 8.95 -6.26 0.72
N GLU A 44 9.37 -7.54 0.85
CA GLU A 44 10.25 -7.94 1.94
C GLU A 44 11.61 -7.21 1.86
N PRO A 45 12.20 -6.90 3.00
CA PRO A 45 11.81 -7.21 4.38
C PRO A 45 10.84 -6.21 5.03
N ASN A 46 10.42 -5.15 4.33
CA ASN A 46 9.61 -4.09 4.93
C ASN A 46 8.17 -4.47 5.18
N LEU A 47 7.60 -5.26 4.28
CA LEU A 47 6.26 -5.79 4.37
C LEU A 47 6.35 -7.30 4.21
N LEU A 48 5.94 -8.04 5.23
CA LEU A 48 5.97 -9.49 5.23
C LEU A 48 4.66 -10.06 4.68
N ILE A 49 4.74 -11.28 4.16
CA ILE A 49 3.52 -12.00 3.76
C ILE A 49 2.65 -12.20 5.00
N GLY A 50 1.39 -11.83 4.91
CA GLY A 50 0.43 -11.92 6.01
C GLY A 50 0.21 -10.60 6.76
N ASP A 51 1.04 -9.60 6.53
CA ASP A 51 0.85 -8.29 7.14
C ASP A 51 -0.44 -7.64 6.68
N ARG A 52 -1.02 -6.85 7.57
CA ARG A 52 -2.16 -5.98 7.29
C ARG A 52 -1.72 -4.54 7.44
N LEU A 53 -2.04 -3.73 6.45
CA LEU A 53 -1.72 -2.31 6.44
C LEU A 53 -2.94 -1.47 6.10
N PHE A 54 -2.87 -0.20 6.46
CA PHE A 54 -3.84 0.80 6.04
C PHE A 54 -3.18 1.71 5.02
N ALA A 55 -3.79 1.84 3.85
CA ALA A 55 -3.39 2.82 2.86
C ALA A 55 -4.23 4.07 3.01
N SER A 56 -3.58 5.23 3.03
CA SER A 56 -4.24 6.52 2.93
C SER A 56 -4.76 6.73 1.51
N LYS A 57 -5.95 7.31 1.39
CA LYS A 57 -6.56 7.60 0.10
C LYS A 57 -6.38 9.05 -0.34
N TYR A 58 -6.13 9.92 0.62
CA TYR A 58 -6.04 11.35 0.37
C TYR A 58 -4.69 11.79 -0.21
N ASP A 59 -3.63 10.99 -0.07
CA ASP A 59 -2.27 11.37 -0.50
C ASP A 59 -2.17 11.59 -2.01
N TYR A 60 -2.84 10.74 -2.80
CA TYR A 60 -2.79 10.80 -4.27
C TYR A 60 -4.14 11.14 -4.92
N GLY A 61 -5.09 11.62 -4.12
CA GLY A 61 -6.43 11.97 -4.57
C GLY A 61 -7.36 10.80 -4.79
N TYR A 62 -8.58 11.11 -5.18
CA TYR A 62 -9.69 10.17 -5.24
C TYR A 62 -9.99 9.76 -6.69
N SER A 63 -10.22 8.48 -6.90
CA SER A 63 -10.70 7.91 -8.16
C SER A 63 -11.96 7.07 -7.91
N LYS A 64 -12.56 6.54 -8.95
CA LYS A 64 -13.68 5.60 -8.81
C LYS A 64 -13.38 4.41 -7.89
N HIS A 65 -12.11 3.97 -7.83
CA HIS A 65 -11.67 2.88 -6.96
C HIS A 65 -11.53 3.26 -5.48
N SER A 66 -11.60 4.55 -5.16
CA SER A 66 -11.63 5.01 -3.77
C SER A 66 -12.97 4.73 -3.09
N PHE A 67 -14.03 4.54 -3.87
CA PHE A 67 -15.37 4.26 -3.36
C PHE A 67 -15.61 2.76 -3.19
N PRO A 68 -16.51 2.36 -2.27
CA PRO A 68 -16.94 0.97 -2.12
C PRO A 68 -17.42 0.41 -3.46
N PHE A 69 -17.02 -0.83 -3.76
CA PHE A 69 -17.37 -1.55 -5.01
C PHE A 69 -16.95 -0.84 -6.31
N SER A 70 -16.05 0.14 -6.25
CA SER A 70 -15.64 0.96 -7.41
C SER A 70 -16.81 1.69 -8.10
N LEU A 71 -17.85 2.04 -7.37
CA LEU A 71 -19.07 2.70 -7.85
C LEU A 71 -18.98 4.23 -7.77
N GLY A 72 -17.78 4.80 -7.71
CA GLY A 72 -17.62 6.26 -7.68
C GLY A 72 -18.09 6.92 -8.98
N PRO A 73 -18.76 8.09 -8.90
CA PRO A 73 -19.23 8.86 -10.07
C PRO A 73 -18.09 9.58 -10.80
N ILE A 74 -16.84 9.32 -10.42
CA ILE A 74 -15.65 10.05 -10.87
C ILE A 74 -14.96 9.21 -11.95
N SER A 75 -14.88 9.72 -13.17
CA SER A 75 -14.16 9.09 -14.28
C SER A 75 -12.65 9.29 -14.19
N ASP A 76 -12.21 10.47 -13.74
CA ASP A 76 -10.81 10.82 -13.57
C ASP A 76 -10.43 10.99 -12.08
N ARG A 77 -9.15 11.20 -11.80
CA ARG A 77 -8.68 11.41 -10.45
C ARG A 77 -8.90 12.87 -10.03
N VAL A 78 -9.58 13.07 -8.89
CA VAL A 78 -9.86 14.38 -8.30
C VAL A 78 -8.89 14.64 -7.15
N LEU A 79 -8.42 15.89 -7.00
CA LEU A 79 -7.41 16.31 -6.00
C LEU A 79 -6.13 15.46 -6.11
N SER A 80 -5.69 15.22 -7.35
CA SER A 80 -4.53 14.37 -7.60
C SER A 80 -3.23 15.09 -7.23
N THR A 81 -2.42 14.43 -6.40
CA THR A 81 -1.02 14.73 -6.18
C THR A 81 -0.18 13.66 -6.87
N ASN A 82 0.91 14.07 -7.51
CA ASN A 82 1.83 13.11 -8.11
C ASN A 82 2.63 12.41 -7.02
N PRO A 83 2.79 11.09 -7.11
CA PRO A 83 3.64 10.37 -6.19
C PRO A 83 5.11 10.74 -6.38
N GLU A 84 5.88 10.69 -5.31
CA GLU A 84 7.31 10.96 -5.32
C GLU A 84 8.12 9.67 -5.48
N ARG A 85 9.37 9.83 -5.90
CA ARG A 85 10.30 8.71 -5.99
C ARG A 85 10.59 8.15 -4.59
N GLY A 86 10.42 6.85 -4.42
CA GLY A 86 10.59 6.16 -3.15
C GLY A 86 9.28 5.79 -2.46
N ASP A 87 8.17 6.38 -2.87
CA ASP A 87 6.86 6.10 -2.30
C ASP A 87 6.45 4.65 -2.48
N VAL A 88 5.76 4.13 -1.48
CA VAL A 88 5.09 2.83 -1.57
C VAL A 88 3.67 3.06 -2.02
N ILE A 89 3.38 2.67 -3.25
CA ILE A 89 2.09 2.87 -3.89
C ILE A 89 1.32 1.57 -4.02
N ILE A 90 0.00 1.69 -3.86
CA ILE A 90 -0.95 0.62 -4.16
C ILE A 90 -1.68 0.99 -5.43
N PHE A 91 -1.66 0.11 -6.40
CA PHE A 91 -2.32 0.34 -7.68
C PHE A 91 -2.91 -0.95 -8.25
N LYS A 92 -3.87 -0.79 -9.13
CA LYS A 92 -4.49 -1.88 -9.86
C LYS A 92 -4.03 -1.83 -11.31
N PRO A 93 -3.24 -2.82 -11.77
CA PRO A 93 -2.84 -2.87 -13.17
C PRO A 93 -4.06 -3.06 -14.10
N PRO A 94 -4.04 -2.49 -15.32
CA PRO A 94 -5.19 -2.53 -16.24
C PRO A 94 -5.65 -3.94 -16.61
N HIS A 95 -4.73 -4.92 -16.59
CA HIS A 95 -5.00 -6.28 -17.03
C HIS A 95 -5.30 -7.26 -15.90
N THR A 96 -5.34 -6.80 -14.66
CA THR A 96 -5.62 -7.65 -13.50
C THR A 96 -6.59 -6.97 -12.56
N ASN A 97 -7.39 -7.79 -11.85
CA ASN A 97 -8.26 -7.30 -10.78
C ASN A 97 -7.57 -7.33 -9.40
N LEU A 98 -6.27 -7.58 -9.37
CA LEU A 98 -5.50 -7.68 -8.14
C LEU A 98 -4.83 -6.34 -7.82
N ASP A 99 -4.79 -6.00 -6.54
CA ASP A 99 -4.07 -4.84 -6.06
C ASP A 99 -2.58 -5.19 -5.90
N TYR A 100 -1.71 -4.38 -6.48
CA TYR A 100 -0.26 -4.48 -6.33
C TYR A 100 0.26 -3.41 -5.40
N ILE A 101 1.22 -3.80 -4.55
CA ILE A 101 1.95 -2.90 -3.68
C ILE A 101 3.39 -2.89 -4.14
N LYS A 102 3.90 -1.74 -4.57
CA LYS A 102 5.26 -1.57 -5.08
C LYS A 102 5.84 -0.24 -4.64
N ARG A 103 7.19 -0.18 -4.61
CA ARG A 103 7.89 1.07 -4.44
C ARG A 103 8.12 1.74 -5.79
N LEU A 104 7.81 3.02 -5.86
CA LEU A 104 8.05 3.84 -7.03
C LEU A 104 9.54 4.19 -7.12
N VAL A 105 10.24 3.66 -8.10
CA VAL A 105 11.68 3.91 -8.29
C VAL A 105 11.96 4.79 -9.50
N GLY A 106 11.10 4.81 -10.50
CA GLY A 106 11.23 5.64 -11.70
C GLY A 106 10.10 6.63 -11.84
N MET A 107 10.43 7.82 -12.29
CA MET A 107 9.49 8.89 -12.62
C MET A 107 9.36 9.01 -14.15
N PRO A 108 8.29 9.65 -14.66
CA PRO A 108 8.18 9.93 -16.08
C PRO A 108 9.42 10.65 -16.61
N GLY A 109 10.00 10.15 -17.70
CA GLY A 109 11.22 10.69 -18.29
C GLY A 109 12.53 10.05 -17.79
N ASP A 110 12.49 9.22 -16.74
CA ASP A 110 13.69 8.55 -16.26
C ASP A 110 14.14 7.41 -17.17
N ILE A 111 15.47 7.28 -17.29
CA ILE A 111 16.12 6.12 -17.91
C ILE A 111 16.55 5.17 -16.81
N ILE A 112 15.90 4.01 -16.74
CA ILE A 112 16.17 3.01 -15.71
C ILE A 112 16.90 1.82 -16.34
N LYS A 113 18.01 1.43 -15.73
CA LYS A 113 18.81 0.26 -16.12
C LYS A 113 19.10 -0.60 -14.88
N VAL A 114 19.21 -1.89 -15.09
CA VAL A 114 19.74 -2.80 -14.07
C VAL A 114 21.10 -3.30 -14.58
N LYS A 115 22.16 -2.98 -13.87
CA LYS A 115 23.51 -3.40 -14.18
C LYS A 115 24.10 -4.15 -12.99
N ASP A 116 24.54 -5.39 -13.21
CA ASP A 116 25.13 -6.26 -12.16
C ASP A 116 24.25 -6.35 -10.91
N GLY A 117 22.92 -6.48 -11.11
CA GLY A 117 21.94 -6.53 -10.02
C GLY A 117 21.72 -5.20 -9.28
N LYS A 118 22.32 -4.11 -9.72
CA LYS A 118 22.16 -2.77 -9.17
C LYS A 118 21.28 -1.91 -10.06
N LEU A 119 20.43 -1.12 -9.42
CA LEU A 119 19.58 -0.16 -10.10
C LEU A 119 20.39 1.09 -10.47
N VAL A 120 20.31 1.49 -11.71
CA VAL A 120 20.93 2.72 -12.25
C VAL A 120 19.80 3.58 -12.79
N ILE A 121 19.69 4.81 -12.31
CA ILE A 121 18.68 5.78 -12.71
C ILE A 121 19.39 7.00 -13.29
N ASN A 122 19.07 7.35 -14.52
CA ASN A 122 19.69 8.48 -15.25
C ASN A 122 21.23 8.44 -15.27
N GLY A 123 21.82 7.25 -15.29
CA GLY A 123 23.26 7.04 -15.28
C GLY A 123 23.90 6.96 -13.89
N GLU A 124 23.18 7.28 -12.83
CA GLU A 124 23.66 7.18 -11.45
C GLU A 124 23.23 5.87 -10.79
N SER A 125 24.21 5.18 -10.17
CA SER A 125 23.89 3.96 -9.42
C SER A 125 23.22 4.30 -8.11
N ALA A 126 22.08 3.70 -7.88
CA ALA A 126 21.38 3.81 -6.61
C ALA A 126 22.26 3.28 -5.47
N LYS A 127 22.35 4.02 -4.38
CA LYS A 127 23.14 3.63 -3.20
C LYS A 127 22.32 2.65 -2.38
N TYR A 128 22.89 1.48 -2.12
CA TYR A 128 22.28 0.45 -1.28
C TYR A 128 22.91 0.53 0.11
N LYS A 129 22.11 0.46 1.14
CA LYS A 129 22.61 0.19 2.48
C LYS A 129 22.91 -1.30 2.56
N GLU A 130 24.10 -1.65 3.05
CA GLU A 130 24.56 -3.03 3.11
C GLU A 130 23.56 -3.97 3.80
N LEU A 131 23.53 -5.17 3.29
CA LEU A 131 22.54 -6.18 3.49
C LEU A 131 22.68 -6.88 4.82
N ARG A 132 21.55 -7.17 5.44
CA ARG A 132 21.47 -8.14 6.53
C ARG A 132 21.62 -9.55 5.94
N GLU A 133 22.51 -10.35 6.51
CA GLU A 133 22.51 -11.78 6.24
C GLU A 133 21.23 -12.38 6.82
N ASP A 134 20.34 -12.79 5.99
CA ASP A 134 19.10 -13.43 6.41
C ASP A 134 19.22 -14.94 6.23
N THR A 135 18.89 -15.67 7.28
CA THR A 135 18.93 -17.14 7.27
C THR A 135 17.52 -17.64 6.98
N LYS A 136 17.25 -18.03 5.72
CA LYS A 136 15.97 -18.67 5.36
C LYS A 136 16.04 -20.16 5.55
N ILE A 137 15.11 -20.70 6.32
CA ILE A 137 14.87 -22.15 6.40
C ILE A 137 13.90 -22.52 5.29
N LEU A 138 14.37 -23.30 4.33
CA LEU A 138 13.52 -23.81 3.26
C LEU A 138 12.56 -24.88 3.79
N LYS A 139 11.43 -25.12 3.09
CA LYS A 139 10.43 -26.14 3.44
C LYS A 139 10.99 -27.56 3.60
N ASN A 140 12.19 -27.82 3.08
CA ASN A 140 12.91 -29.07 3.21
C ASN A 140 13.91 -29.10 4.40
N GLY A 141 13.85 -28.14 5.32
CA GLY A 141 14.72 -28.06 6.48
C GLY A 141 16.15 -27.57 6.21
N ARG A 142 16.49 -27.26 4.95
CA ARG A 142 17.82 -26.71 4.62
C ARG A 142 17.90 -25.24 5.02
N VAL A 143 18.95 -24.91 5.75
CA VAL A 143 19.29 -23.52 6.11
C VAL A 143 20.09 -22.91 4.96
N VAL A 144 19.55 -21.93 4.28
CA VAL A 144 20.27 -21.20 3.24
C VAL A 144 20.54 -19.79 3.77
N LYS A 145 21.82 -19.45 3.90
CA LYS A 145 22.24 -18.05 4.12
C LYS A 145 22.11 -17.33 2.77
N ALA A 146 21.09 -16.55 2.62
CA ALA A 146 20.94 -15.68 1.47
C ALA A 146 21.30 -14.26 1.88
N ARG A 147 22.20 -13.62 1.14
CA ARG A 147 22.34 -12.16 1.19
C ARG A 147 21.13 -11.60 0.47
N VAL A 148 20.12 -11.24 1.25
CA VAL A 148 18.92 -10.60 0.69
C VAL A 148 19.25 -9.14 0.49
N PRO A 149 19.15 -8.59 -0.73
CA PRO A 149 19.23 -7.15 -0.91
C PRO A 149 18.22 -6.51 0.03
N VAL A 150 18.69 -5.68 0.97
CA VAL A 150 17.80 -4.86 1.78
C VAL A 150 16.94 -4.12 0.78
N SER A 151 15.65 -4.29 0.90
CA SER A 151 14.69 -3.61 0.07
C SER A 151 15.10 -2.15 -0.09
N TYR A 152 14.75 -1.59 -1.22
CA TYR A 152 14.99 -0.19 -1.60
C TYR A 152 14.55 0.89 -0.59
N THR A 153 14.22 0.53 0.65
CA THR A 153 13.82 1.44 1.74
C THR A 153 14.91 2.37 2.23
N HIS A 154 16.15 1.97 2.04
CA HIS A 154 17.31 2.78 2.39
C HIS A 154 18.10 3.20 1.14
N LEU A 155 17.44 3.12 -0.01
CA LEU A 155 17.98 3.61 -1.24
C LEU A 155 17.98 5.14 -1.17
N THR A 156 19.14 5.77 -1.10
CA THR A 156 19.25 7.16 -1.48
C THR A 156 19.14 7.21 -3.00
N LEU A 157 17.93 7.45 -3.47
CA LEU A 157 17.69 7.64 -4.89
C LEU A 157 18.26 8.98 -5.29
N PRO A 158 18.88 9.11 -6.48
CA PRO A 158 19.32 10.39 -6.98
C PRO A 158 18.11 11.33 -7.02
N THR A 159 18.20 12.41 -6.27
CA THR A 159 17.22 13.49 -6.36
C THR A 159 17.52 14.23 -7.65
N ASN A 160 16.51 14.41 -8.49
CA ASN A 160 16.61 15.38 -9.58
C ASN A 160 16.77 16.77 -8.95
N SER A 161 18.01 17.19 -8.73
CA SER A 161 18.32 18.61 -8.64
C SER A 161 18.22 19.14 -10.07
N GLY A 162 16.99 19.45 -10.47
CA GLY A 162 16.73 20.13 -11.73
C GLY A 162 17.38 21.50 -11.70
N VAL A 163 18.23 21.73 -12.64
CA VAL A 163 18.58 23.06 -13.12
C VAL A 163 17.50 23.50 -14.08
#